data_f8ecc1bdcf5d0e18353804c40f4dca4a
#
_entry.id   f8ecc1bdcf5d0e18353804c40f4dca4a
#
_cell.length_a   1.000
_cell.length_b   1.000
_cell.length_c   1.000
_cell.angle_alpha   90.00
_cell.angle_beta   90.00
_cell.angle_gamma   90.00
#
_symmetry.space_group_name_H-M   'P 1'
#
loop_
_entity.id
_entity.type
_entity.pdbx_description
1 polymer ?
#
loop_
_entity_poly.entity_id
_entity_poly.type
_entity_poly.pdbx_seq_one_letter_code
_entity_poly.pdbx_strand_id
1 'polypeptide(L)'
;MPSVMLVDGNSLTYRAFFALPTDLATASGQVTNAVYGFTSMLVNLVRDHRPDRIVVTFDLPEPTFRHRAVETYKANRDATPDLLVQQMELVRRVVDTLALPVVEAPGFEADDVIATLAERAKANGEDVIIVTGDRDSYQLVEDPHVRVLYNRRGVSDYVLYDEAGIAERTGVKPSDYVFYAALRGDPSDNLPGVPGVGEKTAAKLI
;
A
#
# COMPACT_ATOMS: atom_id res chain seq x y z
N MET A 1 -23.61 4.53 2.36
CA MET A 1 -22.82 5.55 3.11
C MET A 1 -21.82 6.13 2.15
N PRO A 2 -21.38 7.38 2.31
CA PRO A 2 -20.31 7.90 1.48
C PRO A 2 -19.05 7.04 1.64
N SER A 3 -18.30 6.90 0.55
CA SER A 3 -17.14 6.02 0.52
C SER A 3 -15.89 6.76 0.06
N VAL A 4 -14.75 6.44 0.69
CA VAL A 4 -13.45 6.97 0.30
C VAL A 4 -12.51 5.82 -0.05
N MET A 5 -11.77 5.97 -1.16
CA MET A 5 -10.70 5.08 -1.55
C MET A 5 -9.36 5.76 -1.25
N LEU A 6 -8.55 5.12 -0.42
CA LEU A 6 -7.20 5.55 -0.07
C LEU A 6 -6.20 4.70 -0.86
N VAL A 7 -5.45 5.32 -1.74
CA VAL A 7 -4.55 4.63 -2.67
C VAL A 7 -3.10 4.86 -2.25
N ASP A 8 -2.40 3.77 -1.98
CA ASP A 8 -0.95 3.76 -1.82
C ASP A 8 -0.29 3.90 -3.20
N GLY A 9 0.11 5.12 -3.53
CA GLY A 9 0.68 5.45 -4.82
C GLY A 9 2.02 4.79 -5.09
N ASN A 10 2.86 4.66 -4.06
CA ASN A 10 4.15 3.96 -4.20
C ASN A 10 3.93 2.48 -4.46
N SER A 11 3.13 1.80 -3.64
CA SER A 11 2.85 0.37 -3.78
C SER A 11 2.30 0.04 -5.17
N LEU A 12 1.32 0.81 -5.67
CA LEU A 12 0.75 0.59 -6.99
C LEU A 12 1.76 0.86 -8.11
N THR A 13 2.58 1.89 -7.99
CA THR A 13 3.60 2.23 -8.97
C THR A 13 4.69 1.15 -9.06
N TYR A 14 5.20 0.69 -7.93
CA TYR A 14 6.13 -0.43 -7.87
C TYR A 14 5.52 -1.69 -8.47
N ARG A 15 4.29 -2.00 -8.09
CA ARG A 15 3.56 -3.16 -8.62
C ARG A 15 3.44 -3.10 -10.15
N ALA A 16 3.08 -1.96 -10.69
CA ALA A 16 2.96 -1.75 -12.13
C ALA A 16 4.30 -1.94 -12.84
N PHE A 17 5.38 -1.34 -12.30
CA PHE A 17 6.72 -1.44 -12.87
C PHE A 17 7.22 -2.87 -12.98
N PHE A 18 7.10 -3.66 -11.90
CA PHE A 18 7.59 -5.05 -11.88
C PHE A 18 6.64 -6.06 -12.55
N ALA A 19 5.38 -5.68 -12.78
CA ALA A 19 4.40 -6.56 -13.42
C ALA A 19 4.40 -6.45 -14.94
N LEU A 20 4.84 -5.32 -15.49
CA LEU A 20 4.79 -5.03 -16.92
C LEU A 20 6.19 -4.91 -17.51
N PRO A 21 6.37 -5.34 -18.77
CA PRO A 21 7.69 -5.30 -19.39
C PRO A 21 8.16 -3.87 -19.66
N THR A 22 9.48 -3.66 -19.60
CA THR A 22 10.11 -2.34 -19.81
C THR A 22 10.25 -1.94 -21.30
N ASP A 23 9.83 -2.78 -22.21
CA ASP A 23 9.70 -2.43 -23.64
C ASP A 23 8.44 -1.60 -23.93
N LEU A 24 7.54 -1.46 -22.96
CA LEU A 24 6.47 -0.47 -23.01
C LEU A 24 7.08 0.93 -22.90
N ALA A 25 7.27 1.56 -24.06
CA ALA A 25 7.91 2.86 -24.18
C ALA A 25 7.20 3.75 -25.20
N THR A 26 7.43 5.06 -25.11
CA THR A 26 7.01 6.03 -26.12
C THR A 26 7.81 5.85 -27.41
N ALA A 27 7.37 6.47 -28.49
CA ALA A 27 8.11 6.50 -29.77
C ALA A 27 9.52 7.14 -29.64
N SER A 28 9.75 7.97 -28.62
CA SER A 28 11.06 8.56 -28.28
C SER A 28 11.93 7.67 -27.39
N GLY A 29 11.47 6.47 -27.02
CA GLY A 29 12.20 5.51 -26.19
C GLY A 29 12.06 5.70 -24.67
N GLN A 30 11.19 6.61 -24.20
CA GLN A 30 10.92 6.76 -22.77
C GLN A 30 10.08 5.58 -22.27
N VAL A 31 10.61 4.82 -21.30
CA VAL A 31 9.90 3.71 -20.67
C VAL A 31 8.69 4.23 -19.89
N THR A 32 7.54 3.58 -20.04
CA THR A 32 6.25 4.03 -19.48
C THR A 32 5.43 2.90 -18.85
N ASN A 33 6.02 1.73 -18.61
CA ASN A 33 5.32 0.57 -18.09
C ASN A 33 4.68 0.84 -16.71
N ALA A 34 5.36 1.54 -15.80
CA ALA A 34 4.81 1.90 -14.49
C ALA A 34 3.65 2.89 -14.64
N VAL A 35 3.80 3.92 -15.47
CA VAL A 35 2.74 4.93 -15.72
C VAL A 35 1.50 4.28 -16.31
N TYR A 36 1.70 3.44 -17.35
CA TYR A 36 0.60 2.71 -17.99
C TYR A 36 -0.12 1.79 -17.00
N GLY A 37 0.66 1.00 -16.25
CA GLY A 37 0.11 0.06 -15.28
C GLY A 37 -0.64 0.76 -14.15
N PHE A 38 -0.04 1.77 -13.54
CA PHE A 38 -0.68 2.58 -12.49
C PHE A 38 -2.00 3.19 -12.97
N THR A 39 -1.99 3.83 -14.16
CA THR A 39 -3.18 4.44 -14.73
C THR A 39 -4.26 3.41 -15.00
N SER A 40 -3.90 2.26 -15.57
CA SER A 40 -4.83 1.16 -15.83
C SER A 40 -5.43 0.59 -14.54
N MET A 41 -4.62 0.42 -13.50
CA MET A 41 -5.07 0.00 -12.17
C MET A 41 -6.07 1.00 -11.61
N LEU A 42 -5.74 2.29 -11.62
CA LEU A 42 -6.61 3.35 -11.10
C LEU A 42 -7.96 3.40 -11.84
N VAL A 43 -7.96 3.32 -13.17
CA VAL A 43 -9.20 3.29 -13.98
C VAL A 43 -10.07 2.09 -13.60
N ASN A 44 -9.47 0.91 -13.46
CA ASN A 44 -10.20 -0.29 -13.06
C ASN A 44 -10.78 -0.17 -11.65
N LEU A 45 -10.01 0.35 -10.70
CA LEU A 45 -10.46 0.59 -9.32
C LEU A 45 -11.68 1.51 -9.26
N VAL A 46 -11.62 2.63 -9.99
CA VAL A 46 -12.76 3.57 -10.08
C VAL A 46 -13.99 2.92 -10.71
N ARG A 47 -13.81 2.19 -11.82
CA ARG A 47 -14.91 1.52 -12.51
C ARG A 47 -15.59 0.46 -11.65
N ASP A 48 -14.80 -0.35 -10.93
CA ASP A 48 -15.29 -1.53 -10.24
C ASP A 48 -15.84 -1.22 -8.84
N HIS A 49 -15.28 -0.21 -8.16
CA HIS A 49 -15.67 0.14 -6.78
C HIS A 49 -16.47 1.43 -6.68
N ARG A 50 -16.40 2.33 -7.67
CA ARG A 50 -17.16 3.59 -7.75
C ARG A 50 -17.13 4.41 -6.44
N PRO A 51 -15.94 4.70 -5.88
CA PRO A 51 -15.86 5.47 -4.65
C PRO A 51 -16.36 6.90 -4.87
N ASP A 52 -16.97 7.50 -3.84
CA ASP A 52 -17.38 8.90 -3.88
C ASP A 52 -16.18 9.86 -3.89
N ARG A 53 -15.08 9.44 -3.26
CA ARG A 53 -13.82 10.19 -3.20
C ARG A 53 -12.61 9.25 -3.31
N ILE A 54 -11.53 9.78 -3.87
CA ILE A 54 -10.23 9.09 -3.95
C ILE A 54 -9.19 10.04 -3.37
N VAL A 55 -8.29 9.50 -2.56
CA VAL A 55 -7.08 10.18 -2.07
C VAL A 55 -5.89 9.29 -2.39
N VAL A 56 -4.86 9.88 -2.97
CA VAL A 56 -3.60 9.18 -3.23
C VAL A 56 -2.55 9.63 -2.23
N THR A 57 -1.77 8.69 -1.71
CA THR A 57 -0.66 8.98 -0.79
C THR A 57 0.64 8.51 -1.42
N PHE A 58 1.71 9.25 -1.16
CA PHE A 58 3.06 8.86 -1.55
C PHE A 58 4.01 9.04 -0.38
N ASP A 59 5.07 8.22 -0.36
CA ASP A 59 6.20 8.47 0.51
C ASP A 59 7.00 9.67 0.04
N LEU A 60 7.49 10.45 0.98
CA LEU A 60 8.48 11.49 0.74
C LEU A 60 9.89 10.89 0.86
N PRO A 61 10.88 11.49 0.17
CA PRO A 61 12.26 10.97 0.19
C PRO A 61 12.99 11.14 1.53
N GLU A 62 12.38 11.84 2.46
CA GLU A 62 12.97 12.16 3.75
C GLU A 62 12.93 10.97 4.71
N PRO A 63 13.95 10.81 5.58
CA PRO A 63 13.90 9.80 6.64
C PRO A 63 12.73 10.00 7.59
N THR A 64 12.01 8.93 7.88
CA THR A 64 10.87 8.93 8.78
C THR A 64 11.29 8.75 10.24
N PHE A 65 10.34 8.83 11.18
CA PHE A 65 10.60 8.54 12.59
C PHE A 65 11.10 7.10 12.81
N ARG A 66 10.74 6.13 11.93
CA ARG A 66 11.20 4.75 12.01
C ARG A 66 12.70 4.65 11.77
N HIS A 67 13.24 5.37 10.80
CA HIS A 67 14.69 5.44 10.55
C HIS A 67 15.46 6.04 11.73
N ARG A 68 14.85 6.96 12.48
CA ARG A 68 15.46 7.53 13.70
C ARG A 68 15.39 6.58 14.90
N ALA A 69 14.33 5.76 14.97
CA ALA A 69 14.14 4.81 16.06
C ALA A 69 14.96 3.52 15.87
N VAL A 70 15.11 3.06 14.61
CA VAL A 70 15.82 1.82 14.26
C VAL A 70 16.75 2.09 13.09
N GLU A 71 18.05 2.18 13.38
CA GLU A 71 19.08 2.51 12.38
C GLU A 71 19.12 1.57 11.17
N THR A 72 18.77 0.31 11.39
CA THR A 72 18.75 -0.72 10.35
C THR A 72 17.44 -0.80 9.58
N TYR A 73 16.45 0.05 9.89
CA TYR A 73 15.15 0.04 9.23
C TYR A 73 15.29 0.23 7.72
N LYS A 74 14.76 -0.71 6.93
CA LYS A 74 14.84 -0.73 5.46
C LYS A 74 16.26 -0.67 4.86
N ALA A 75 17.32 -0.87 5.68
CA ALA A 75 18.71 -0.78 5.22
C ALA A 75 19.12 -1.89 4.23
N ASN A 76 18.35 -2.96 4.16
CA ASN A 76 18.55 -4.09 3.24
C ASN A 76 17.82 -3.91 1.89
N ARG A 77 17.10 -2.81 1.69
CA ARG A 77 16.40 -2.57 0.42
C ARG A 77 17.37 -2.14 -0.66
N ASP A 78 17.25 -2.74 -1.83
CA ASP A 78 17.97 -2.31 -3.02
C ASP A 78 17.56 -0.90 -3.42
N ALA A 79 18.46 -0.19 -4.10
CA ALA A 79 18.14 1.11 -4.67
C ALA A 79 17.00 0.98 -5.69
N THR A 80 16.10 1.95 -5.68
CA THR A 80 15.02 2.02 -6.67
C THR A 80 15.62 2.08 -8.08
N PRO A 81 15.20 1.22 -9.03
CA PRO A 81 15.69 1.25 -10.39
C PRO A 81 15.53 2.63 -11.05
N ASP A 82 16.54 3.11 -11.74
CA ASP A 82 16.53 4.44 -12.40
C ASP A 82 15.32 4.62 -13.33
N LEU A 83 14.95 3.56 -14.06
CA LEU A 83 13.76 3.57 -14.92
C LEU A 83 12.45 3.75 -14.15
N LEU A 84 12.39 3.31 -12.91
CA LEU A 84 11.24 3.52 -12.05
C LEU A 84 11.25 4.95 -11.47
N VAL A 85 12.42 5.42 -11.02
CA VAL A 85 12.58 6.80 -10.52
C VAL A 85 12.07 7.83 -11.53
N GLN A 86 12.46 7.67 -12.82
CA GLN A 86 12.01 8.54 -13.91
C GLN A 86 10.49 8.52 -14.13
N GLN A 87 9.85 7.41 -13.81
CA GLN A 87 8.40 7.26 -13.98
C GLN A 87 7.59 7.73 -12.77
N MET A 88 8.17 7.83 -11.57
CA MET A 88 7.48 8.31 -10.37
C MET A 88 6.90 9.72 -10.58
N GLU A 89 7.68 10.63 -11.16
CA GLU A 89 7.21 11.98 -11.49
C GLU A 89 6.06 11.96 -12.51
N LEU A 90 6.13 11.08 -13.51
CA LEU A 90 5.07 10.93 -14.49
C LEU A 90 3.76 10.38 -13.87
N VAL A 91 3.89 9.44 -12.93
CA VAL A 91 2.73 8.93 -12.16
C VAL A 91 2.09 10.06 -11.36
N ARG A 92 2.88 10.89 -10.66
CA ARG A 92 2.36 12.07 -9.94
C ARG A 92 1.63 13.02 -10.89
N ARG A 93 2.18 13.28 -12.07
CA ARG A 93 1.52 14.11 -13.11
C ARG A 93 0.19 13.49 -13.58
N VAL A 94 0.06 12.18 -13.65
CA VAL A 94 -1.23 11.52 -13.95
C VAL A 94 -2.23 11.84 -12.84
N VAL A 95 -1.85 11.68 -11.58
CA VAL A 95 -2.71 11.96 -10.42
C VAL A 95 -3.16 13.43 -10.41
N ASP A 96 -2.23 14.36 -10.64
CA ASP A 96 -2.50 15.81 -10.73
C ASP A 96 -3.43 16.14 -11.91
N THR A 97 -3.20 15.54 -13.08
CA THR A 97 -4.04 15.76 -14.27
C THR A 97 -5.47 15.27 -14.06
N LEU A 98 -5.64 14.22 -13.28
CA LEU A 98 -6.95 13.70 -12.89
C LEU A 98 -7.57 14.49 -11.73
N ALA A 99 -6.90 15.54 -11.25
CA ALA A 99 -7.31 16.38 -10.12
C ALA A 99 -7.62 15.54 -8.85
N LEU A 100 -6.90 14.45 -8.63
CA LEU A 100 -7.04 13.64 -7.43
C LEU A 100 -6.25 14.27 -6.28
N PRO A 101 -6.84 14.40 -5.08
CA PRO A 101 -6.12 14.86 -3.90
C PRO A 101 -4.92 13.97 -3.58
N VAL A 102 -3.77 14.59 -3.35
CA VAL A 102 -2.56 13.93 -2.83
C VAL A 102 -2.34 14.38 -1.40
N VAL A 103 -2.12 13.45 -0.49
CA VAL A 103 -1.80 13.73 0.91
C VAL A 103 -0.49 13.04 1.29
N GLU A 104 0.45 13.82 1.76
CA GLU A 104 1.78 13.40 2.19
C GLU A 104 2.11 14.06 3.53
N ALA A 105 2.97 13.44 4.33
CA ALA A 105 3.36 14.00 5.63
C ALA A 105 4.87 13.86 5.85
N PRO A 106 5.63 14.97 5.97
CA PRO A 106 7.05 14.93 6.26
C PRO A 106 7.37 14.16 7.55
N GLY A 107 8.33 13.25 7.47
CA GLY A 107 8.76 12.40 8.59
C GLY A 107 7.87 11.19 8.89
N PHE A 108 6.83 10.96 8.08
CA PHE A 108 5.94 9.79 8.11
C PHE A 108 5.94 9.07 6.77
N GLU A 109 5.48 7.84 6.75
CA GLU A 109 5.31 7.05 5.54
C GLU A 109 3.87 7.15 5.01
N ALA A 110 3.65 6.78 3.75
CA ALA A 110 2.32 6.75 3.15
C ALA A 110 1.33 5.91 3.98
N ASP A 111 1.79 4.81 4.57
CA ASP A 111 0.97 3.95 5.44
C ASP A 111 0.46 4.67 6.69
N ASP A 112 1.26 5.56 7.31
CA ASP A 112 0.84 6.37 8.46
C ASP A 112 -0.25 7.37 8.07
N VAL A 113 -0.11 7.95 6.87
CA VAL A 113 -1.11 8.86 6.30
C VAL A 113 -2.39 8.11 6.00
N ILE A 114 -2.31 6.93 5.35
CA ILE A 114 -3.46 6.07 5.06
C ILE A 114 -4.19 5.70 6.36
N ALA A 115 -3.46 5.23 7.37
CA ALA A 115 -4.05 4.87 8.67
C ALA A 115 -4.79 6.05 9.31
N THR A 116 -4.16 7.23 9.30
CA THR A 116 -4.76 8.45 9.85
C THR A 116 -6.02 8.86 9.09
N LEU A 117 -6.01 8.79 7.77
CA LEU A 117 -7.16 9.14 6.94
C LEU A 117 -8.29 8.11 7.09
N ALA A 118 -7.96 6.81 7.18
CA ALA A 118 -8.93 5.75 7.40
C ALA A 118 -9.68 5.93 8.73
N GLU A 119 -8.96 6.20 9.82
CA GLU A 119 -9.57 6.47 11.13
C GLU A 119 -10.46 7.71 11.12
N ARG A 120 -10.04 8.79 10.45
CA ARG A 120 -10.85 10.01 10.31
C ARG A 120 -12.11 9.78 9.49
N ALA A 121 -12.01 9.06 8.37
CA ALA A 121 -13.16 8.75 7.52
C ALA A 121 -14.16 7.85 8.27
N LYS A 122 -13.69 6.81 8.95
CA LYS A 122 -14.50 5.95 9.81
C LYS A 122 -15.24 6.76 10.89
N ALA A 123 -14.53 7.66 11.59
CA ALA A 123 -15.13 8.52 12.61
C ALA A 123 -16.23 9.45 12.04
N ASN A 124 -16.18 9.78 10.76
CA ASN A 124 -17.21 10.53 10.04
C ASN A 124 -18.34 9.66 9.48
N GLY A 125 -18.33 8.35 9.72
CA GLY A 125 -19.34 7.42 9.22
C GLY A 125 -19.20 7.09 7.74
N GLU A 126 -17.99 7.13 7.19
CA GLU A 126 -17.70 6.79 5.80
C GLU A 126 -17.13 5.37 5.70
N ASP A 127 -17.43 4.69 4.58
CA ASP A 127 -16.79 3.44 4.24
C ASP A 127 -15.43 3.71 3.60
N VAL A 128 -14.42 2.91 3.95
CA VAL A 128 -13.04 3.07 3.50
C VAL A 128 -12.57 1.84 2.75
N ILE A 129 -12.01 2.05 1.56
CA ILE A 129 -11.27 1.02 0.82
C ILE A 129 -9.81 1.47 0.73
N ILE A 130 -8.92 0.75 1.40
CA ILE A 130 -7.47 0.95 1.30
C ILE A 130 -6.94 0.09 0.16
N VAL A 131 -6.28 0.71 -0.81
CA VAL A 131 -5.70 0.00 -1.97
C VAL A 131 -4.19 -0.03 -1.84
N THR A 132 -3.63 -1.18 -1.55
CA THR A 132 -2.19 -1.38 -1.36
C THR A 132 -1.76 -2.82 -1.65
N GLY A 133 -0.46 -3.04 -1.84
CA GLY A 133 0.18 -4.36 -1.85
C GLY A 133 0.92 -4.65 -0.53
N ASP A 134 0.80 -3.78 0.47
CA ASP A 134 1.42 -3.96 1.77
C ASP A 134 0.49 -4.68 2.75
N ARG A 135 1.02 -5.72 3.41
CA ARG A 135 0.27 -6.51 4.40
C ARG A 135 0.08 -5.79 5.73
N ASP A 136 0.90 -4.79 6.01
CA ASP A 136 0.80 -4.06 7.26
C ASP A 136 -0.51 -3.29 7.38
N SER A 137 -1.12 -2.95 6.24
CA SER A 137 -2.47 -2.39 6.18
C SER A 137 -3.58 -3.34 6.70
N TYR A 138 -3.29 -4.63 6.87
CA TYR A 138 -4.27 -5.59 7.41
C TYR A 138 -4.72 -5.25 8.82
N GLN A 139 -3.86 -4.62 9.62
CA GLN A 139 -4.20 -4.12 10.95
C GLN A 139 -5.30 -3.07 10.97
N LEU A 140 -5.56 -2.42 9.83
CA LEU A 140 -6.54 -1.34 9.69
C LEU A 140 -7.95 -1.84 9.35
N VAL A 141 -8.07 -3.13 8.98
CA VAL A 141 -9.37 -3.70 8.60
C VAL A 141 -10.29 -3.75 9.82
N GLU A 142 -11.49 -3.17 9.67
CA GLU A 142 -12.51 -3.11 10.71
C GLU A 142 -13.90 -3.12 10.07
N ASP A 143 -14.61 -4.23 10.22
CA ASP A 143 -15.94 -4.38 9.65
C ASP A 143 -16.99 -3.50 10.38
N PRO A 144 -17.93 -2.94 9.65
CA PRO A 144 -18.14 -3.02 8.20
C PRO A 144 -17.42 -1.90 7.42
N HIS A 145 -16.68 -1.01 8.08
CA HIS A 145 -16.29 0.29 7.53
C HIS A 145 -14.96 0.31 6.80
N VAL A 146 -13.94 -0.41 7.29
CA VAL A 146 -12.60 -0.35 6.69
C VAL A 146 -12.22 -1.69 6.10
N ARG A 147 -11.94 -1.71 4.81
CA ARG A 147 -11.49 -2.89 4.07
C ARG A 147 -10.23 -2.62 3.30
N VAL A 148 -9.41 -3.65 3.10
CA VAL A 148 -8.19 -3.58 2.30
C VAL A 148 -8.40 -4.30 0.97
N LEU A 149 -8.25 -3.56 -0.11
CA LEU A 149 -8.19 -4.09 -1.46
C LEU A 149 -6.72 -4.38 -1.80
N TYR A 150 -6.32 -5.60 -1.52
CA TYR A 150 -4.94 -6.05 -1.63
C TYR A 150 -4.62 -6.49 -3.05
N ASN A 151 -3.59 -5.90 -3.66
CA ASN A 151 -3.09 -6.35 -4.94
C ASN A 151 -2.18 -7.57 -4.77
N ARG A 152 -2.64 -8.76 -5.20
CA ARG A 152 -1.91 -10.03 -5.05
C ARG A 152 -0.85 -10.21 -6.13
N ARG A 153 -1.22 -9.97 -7.39
CA ARG A 153 -0.35 -10.24 -8.53
C ARG A 153 -0.70 -9.37 -9.74
N GLY A 154 0.34 -8.91 -10.45
CA GLY A 154 0.15 -8.11 -11.65
C GLY A 154 -0.61 -6.82 -11.38
N VAL A 155 -1.30 -6.31 -12.39
CA VAL A 155 -2.03 -5.03 -12.34
C VAL A 155 -3.55 -5.20 -12.21
N SER A 156 -4.06 -6.43 -12.12
CA SER A 156 -5.51 -6.70 -12.15
C SER A 156 -5.99 -7.73 -11.13
N ASP A 157 -5.09 -8.40 -10.41
CA ASP A 157 -5.47 -9.41 -9.43
C ASP A 157 -5.55 -8.80 -8.02
N TYR A 158 -6.77 -8.47 -7.61
CA TYR A 158 -7.07 -7.90 -6.30
C TYR A 158 -7.97 -8.80 -5.48
N VAL A 159 -7.82 -8.73 -4.16
CA VAL A 159 -8.76 -9.31 -3.19
C VAL A 159 -9.18 -8.24 -2.21
N LEU A 160 -10.48 -8.06 -2.04
CA LEU A 160 -11.04 -7.22 -0.99
C LEU A 160 -11.13 -8.04 0.29
N TYR A 161 -10.33 -7.67 1.28
CA TYR A 161 -10.31 -8.29 2.59
C TYR A 161 -11.17 -7.52 3.58
N ASP A 162 -12.02 -8.26 4.27
CA ASP A 162 -12.69 -7.94 5.52
C ASP A 162 -11.99 -8.65 6.69
N GLU A 163 -12.51 -8.53 7.90
CA GLU A 163 -11.92 -9.18 9.10
C GLU A 163 -11.83 -10.71 8.93
N ALA A 164 -12.88 -11.33 8.39
CA ALA A 164 -12.90 -12.78 8.18
C ALA A 164 -11.85 -13.22 7.17
N GLY A 165 -11.69 -12.47 6.06
CA GLY A 165 -10.68 -12.73 5.04
C GLY A 165 -9.26 -12.57 5.55
N ILE A 166 -9.00 -11.60 6.44
CA ILE A 166 -7.69 -11.46 7.10
C ILE A 166 -7.43 -12.65 8.03
N ALA A 167 -8.43 -13.02 8.86
CA ALA A 167 -8.29 -14.14 9.78
C ALA A 167 -8.05 -15.47 9.03
N GLU A 168 -8.73 -15.72 7.92
CA GLU A 168 -8.50 -16.89 7.06
C GLU A 168 -7.09 -16.89 6.47
N ARG A 169 -6.60 -15.73 6.02
CA ARG A 169 -5.31 -15.60 5.36
C ARG A 169 -4.12 -15.73 6.32
N THR A 170 -4.23 -15.16 7.52
CA THR A 170 -3.10 -14.99 8.45
C THR A 170 -3.17 -15.88 9.68
N GLY A 171 -4.37 -16.38 10.01
CA GLY A 171 -4.65 -17.11 11.24
C GLY A 171 -4.91 -16.22 12.45
N VAL A 172 -4.90 -14.88 12.29
CA VAL A 172 -5.16 -13.90 13.35
C VAL A 172 -6.14 -12.83 12.88
N LYS A 173 -6.84 -12.20 13.82
CA LYS A 173 -7.72 -11.05 13.51
C LYS A 173 -6.91 -9.80 13.18
N PRO A 174 -7.49 -8.84 12.46
CA PRO A 174 -6.85 -7.55 12.22
C PRO A 174 -6.36 -6.85 13.49
N SER A 175 -7.14 -6.87 14.56
CA SER A 175 -6.78 -6.30 15.88
C SER A 175 -5.49 -6.87 16.47
N ASP A 176 -5.18 -8.10 16.14
CA ASP A 176 -4.02 -8.82 16.67
C ASP A 176 -2.82 -8.81 15.71
N TYR A 177 -3.01 -8.24 14.51
CA TYR A 177 -2.01 -8.29 13.44
C TYR A 177 -0.68 -7.64 13.82
N VAL A 178 -0.69 -6.57 14.61
CA VAL A 178 0.52 -5.89 15.10
C VAL A 178 1.37 -6.84 15.94
N PHE A 179 0.75 -7.58 16.86
CA PHE A 179 1.46 -8.57 17.70
C PHE A 179 1.98 -9.74 16.86
N TYR A 180 1.17 -10.21 15.91
CA TYR A 180 1.55 -11.23 14.96
C TYR A 180 2.77 -10.80 14.12
N ALA A 181 2.77 -9.59 13.58
CA ALA A 181 3.88 -9.05 12.80
C ALA A 181 5.15 -8.88 13.67
N ALA A 182 5.00 -8.39 14.90
CA ALA A 182 6.11 -8.25 15.86
C ALA A 182 6.76 -9.59 16.20
N LEU A 183 5.97 -10.65 16.41
CA LEU A 183 6.50 -11.99 16.67
C LEU A 183 7.21 -12.60 15.45
N ARG A 184 6.60 -12.47 14.27
CA ARG A 184 7.14 -12.99 13.01
C ARG A 184 8.37 -12.23 12.53
N GLY A 185 8.41 -10.93 12.79
CA GLY A 185 9.30 -9.95 12.16
C GLY A 185 8.88 -9.57 10.74
N ASP A 186 9.58 -8.60 10.20
CA ASP A 186 9.44 -8.19 8.80
C ASP A 186 10.80 -8.09 8.10
N PRO A 187 11.19 -9.12 7.34
CA PRO A 187 12.44 -9.11 6.59
C PRO A 187 12.50 -8.02 5.52
N SER A 188 11.34 -7.56 4.97
CA SER A 188 11.32 -6.52 3.94
C SER A 188 11.69 -5.15 4.51
N ASP A 189 11.41 -4.94 5.78
CA ASP A 189 11.75 -3.73 6.54
C ASP A 189 12.99 -3.90 7.42
N ASN A 190 13.66 -5.06 7.30
CA ASN A 190 14.81 -5.42 8.12
C ASN A 190 14.52 -5.40 9.63
N LEU A 191 13.30 -5.78 10.01
CA LEU A 191 12.87 -5.89 11.38
C LEU A 191 12.93 -7.35 11.84
N PRO A 192 13.78 -7.68 12.83
CA PRO A 192 13.87 -9.04 13.34
C PRO A 192 12.61 -9.36 14.15
N GLY A 193 12.07 -10.57 13.93
CA GLY A 193 11.10 -11.16 14.83
C GLY A 193 11.74 -11.94 15.97
N VAL A 194 10.94 -12.74 16.65
CA VAL A 194 11.44 -13.68 17.65
C VAL A 194 12.13 -14.87 16.94
N PRO A 195 13.38 -15.22 17.29
CA PRO A 195 14.08 -16.32 16.65
C PRO A 195 13.28 -17.63 16.69
N GLY A 196 13.12 -18.28 15.53
CA GLY A 196 12.36 -19.52 15.37
C GLY A 196 10.83 -19.37 15.33
N VAL A 197 10.31 -18.13 15.37
CA VAL A 197 8.88 -17.86 15.27
C VAL A 197 8.54 -17.36 13.86
N GLY A 198 8.02 -18.28 13.03
CA GLY A 198 7.44 -17.93 11.71
C GLY A 198 5.94 -17.74 11.77
N GLU A 199 5.30 -17.49 10.62
CA GLU A 199 3.88 -17.18 10.51
C GLU A 199 2.95 -18.12 11.29
N LYS A 200 3.12 -19.45 11.14
CA LYS A 200 2.28 -20.45 11.83
C LYS A 200 2.47 -20.47 13.34
N THR A 201 3.68 -20.22 13.80
CA THR A 201 3.98 -20.20 15.23
C THR A 201 3.47 -18.92 15.86
N ALA A 202 3.69 -17.78 15.21
CA ALA A 202 3.16 -16.49 15.64
C ALA A 202 1.65 -16.52 15.79
N ALA A 203 0.92 -17.03 14.78
CA ALA A 203 -0.55 -17.17 14.84
C ALA A 203 -1.08 -18.12 15.93
N LYS A 204 -0.25 -19.03 16.44
CA LYS A 204 -0.66 -19.93 17.57
C LYS A 204 -0.39 -19.32 18.94
N LEU A 205 0.49 -18.33 19.00
CA LEU A 205 0.87 -17.67 20.26
C LEU A 205 -0.06 -16.51 20.60
N ILE A 206 -0.85 -16.06 19.63
CA ILE A 206 -1.89 -15.04 19.76
C ILE A 206 -3.26 -15.71 19.91
#